data_9254ec06268b65df52b674a23e361f41
#
_entry.id   9254ec06268b65df52b674a23e361f41
#
_cell.length_a   1.000
_cell.length_b   1.000
_cell.length_c   1.000
_cell.angle_alpha   90.00
_cell.angle_beta   90.00
_cell.angle_gamma   90.00
#
_symmetry.space_group_name_H-M   'P 1'
#
loop_
_entity.id
_entity.type
_entity.pdbx_description
1 polymer ?
#
loop_
_entity_poly.entity_id
_entity_poly.type
_entity_poly.pdbx_seq_one_letter_code
_entity_poly.pdbx_strand_id
1 'polypeptide(L)'
;MAKINFGGVEETVVTREEFPLEKAKEVLKNETIAVIGYGIQGPGQGLNLRDNGFNVIVGQRKESKTWDKAVADGWIPGETLFDIEEAAERATIIEYLLSDAAQIEVWPRLKKHLTADKALYFSHGFAITYKERTGIVPPADVDVIMVAPKGSGTSLRRLFVQGRGINSSFAVFQDATGRAKERCLALGIGIGSGYMFETDFKREVYSDLTGERGTLMGAIQGIFAAQYDTLRAHGHTPSEAFNESIEELTQSLMPLIAENGMDWMYANCSTTAQRGALDWWKKFRDATRPVFENLYNEVESGNEAQRSIDSNSKPGYREGLQKELQELHDSEMWRTGDVVRKLRPEND
;
A
#
# COMPACT_ATOMS: atom_id res chain seq x y z
N MET A 1 -5.17 -14.39 19.28
CA MET A 1 -4.01 -14.21 18.40
C MET A 1 -3.30 -15.55 18.31
N ALA A 2 -3.17 -16.06 17.11
CA ALA A 2 -2.48 -17.34 16.87
C ALA A 2 -0.97 -17.14 16.82
N LYS A 3 -0.25 -18.19 17.17
CA LYS A 3 1.18 -18.34 16.92
C LYS A 3 1.34 -19.27 15.72
N ILE A 4 1.88 -18.77 14.65
CA ILE A 4 2.06 -19.53 13.40
C ILE A 4 3.53 -19.55 13.03
N ASN A 5 4.01 -20.72 12.60
CA ASN A 5 5.39 -20.89 12.14
C ASN A 5 5.52 -20.48 10.68
N PHE A 6 6.28 -19.42 10.43
CA PHE A 6 6.62 -18.94 9.09
C PHE A 6 8.09 -19.27 8.80
N GLY A 7 8.32 -20.38 8.07
CA GLY A 7 9.67 -20.75 7.64
C GLY A 7 10.66 -21.05 8.79
N GLY A 8 10.18 -21.51 9.93
CA GLY A 8 10.99 -21.80 11.13
C GLY A 8 10.94 -20.71 12.21
N VAL A 9 10.29 -19.58 11.94
CA VAL A 9 10.10 -18.50 12.92
C VAL A 9 8.63 -18.45 13.34
N GLU A 10 8.38 -18.42 14.66
CA GLU A 10 7.04 -18.28 15.21
C GLU A 10 6.66 -16.79 15.26
N GLU A 11 5.57 -16.44 14.59
CA GLU A 11 5.04 -15.08 14.55
C GLU A 11 3.61 -14.99 15.09
N THR A 12 3.27 -13.82 15.62
CA THR A 12 1.91 -13.53 16.08
C THR A 12 1.07 -13.01 14.93
N VAL A 13 -0.04 -13.69 14.66
CA VAL A 13 -1.01 -13.28 13.65
C VAL A 13 -2.42 -13.18 14.23
N VAL A 14 -3.27 -12.43 13.56
CA VAL A 14 -4.70 -12.31 13.85
C VAL A 14 -5.47 -12.61 12.57
N THR A 15 -6.36 -13.60 12.66
CA THR A 15 -7.25 -13.99 11.57
C THR A 15 -8.67 -13.51 11.84
N ARG A 16 -9.55 -13.60 10.82
CA ARG A 16 -10.98 -13.30 10.98
C ARG A 16 -11.71 -14.26 11.92
N GLU A 17 -11.16 -15.45 12.17
CA GLU A 17 -11.70 -16.40 13.14
C GLU A 17 -11.39 -15.97 14.57
N GLU A 18 -10.20 -15.47 14.84
CA GLU A 18 -9.78 -15.03 16.17
C GLU A 18 -10.30 -13.65 16.54
N PHE A 19 -10.54 -12.82 15.55
CA PHE A 19 -11.12 -11.50 15.71
C PHE A 19 -12.23 -11.29 14.66
N PRO A 20 -13.41 -11.89 14.87
CA PRO A 20 -14.50 -11.80 13.90
C PRO A 20 -15.06 -10.38 13.76
N LEU A 21 -15.75 -10.11 12.63
CA LEU A 21 -16.32 -8.81 12.31
C LEU A 21 -17.30 -8.31 13.40
N GLU A 22 -18.07 -9.21 13.98
CA GLU A 22 -19.00 -8.89 15.07
C GLU A 22 -18.29 -8.33 16.29
N LYS A 23 -17.12 -8.89 16.62
CA LYS A 23 -16.27 -8.37 17.69
C LYS A 23 -15.69 -6.99 17.31
N ALA A 24 -15.27 -6.79 16.07
CA ALA A 24 -14.82 -5.49 15.59
C ALA A 24 -15.92 -4.43 15.70
N LYS A 25 -17.16 -4.78 15.34
CA LYS A 25 -18.34 -3.91 15.49
C LYS A 25 -18.62 -3.55 16.95
N GLU A 26 -18.50 -4.52 17.86
CA GLU A 26 -18.70 -4.26 19.30
C GLU A 26 -17.62 -3.31 19.84
N VAL A 27 -16.36 -3.51 19.47
CA VAL A 27 -15.24 -2.64 19.87
C VAL A 27 -15.42 -1.21 19.40
N LEU A 28 -15.89 -1.01 18.17
CA LEU A 28 -16.01 0.30 17.53
C LEU A 28 -17.43 0.87 17.53
N LYS A 29 -18.38 0.28 18.25
CA LYS A 29 -19.80 0.65 18.22
C LYS A 29 -20.11 2.12 18.55
N ASN A 30 -19.26 2.74 19.39
CA ASN A 30 -19.41 4.12 19.83
C ASN A 30 -18.39 5.05 19.15
N GLU A 31 -17.60 4.53 18.21
CA GLU A 31 -16.59 5.32 17.54
C GLU A 31 -17.16 5.95 16.25
N THR A 32 -16.69 7.15 15.94
CA THR A 32 -16.86 7.79 14.65
C THR A 32 -15.51 7.80 13.95
N ILE A 33 -15.42 7.12 12.83
CA ILE A 33 -14.18 6.97 12.06
C ILE A 33 -14.15 8.03 10.95
N ALA A 34 -13.19 8.95 11.00
CA ALA A 34 -12.99 9.92 9.92
C ALA A 34 -11.84 9.48 9.02
N VAL A 35 -12.14 9.17 7.77
CA VAL A 35 -11.16 8.94 6.72
C VAL A 35 -10.68 10.29 6.19
N ILE A 36 -9.52 10.74 6.65
CA ILE A 36 -8.90 12.01 6.24
C ILE A 36 -8.00 11.79 5.04
N GLY A 37 -8.49 12.20 3.88
CA GLY A 37 -7.85 11.99 2.58
C GLY A 37 -8.53 10.91 1.76
N TYR A 38 -9.03 11.26 0.59
CA TYR A 38 -9.73 10.36 -0.31
C TYR A 38 -8.93 10.09 -1.60
N GLY A 39 -7.61 9.83 -1.38
CA GLY A 39 -6.62 9.58 -2.44
C GLY A 39 -6.54 8.11 -2.84
N ILE A 40 -5.44 7.45 -2.48
CA ILE A 40 -5.16 6.04 -2.87
C ILE A 40 -5.81 5.06 -1.89
N GLN A 41 -5.56 5.20 -0.58
CA GLN A 41 -6.07 4.27 0.44
C GLN A 41 -7.49 4.62 0.92
N GLY A 42 -7.80 5.92 1.03
CA GLY A 42 -9.06 6.39 1.59
C GLY A 42 -10.32 5.78 0.98
N PRO A 43 -10.47 5.70 -0.36
CA PRO A 43 -11.62 5.06 -0.97
C PRO A 43 -11.76 3.58 -0.59
N GLY A 44 -10.66 2.82 -0.64
CA GLY A 44 -10.68 1.39 -0.32
C GLY A 44 -11.06 1.13 1.13
N GLN A 45 -10.41 1.81 2.06
CA GLN A 45 -10.67 1.62 3.49
C GLN A 45 -12.03 2.18 3.90
N GLY A 46 -12.35 3.42 3.53
CA GLY A 46 -13.61 4.05 3.88
C GLY A 46 -14.85 3.30 3.38
N LEU A 47 -14.83 2.85 2.12
CA LEU A 47 -15.92 2.07 1.54
C LEU A 47 -16.06 0.70 2.21
N ASN A 48 -14.96 0.02 2.51
CA ASN A 48 -15.01 -1.28 3.17
C ASN A 48 -15.55 -1.17 4.61
N LEU A 49 -15.12 -0.16 5.36
CA LEU A 49 -15.67 0.13 6.69
C LEU A 49 -17.17 0.44 6.62
N ARG A 50 -17.60 1.29 5.67
CA ARG A 50 -19.01 1.63 5.46
C ARG A 50 -19.84 0.39 5.13
N ASP A 51 -19.38 -0.44 4.19
CA ASP A 51 -20.09 -1.65 3.76
C ASP A 51 -20.17 -2.69 4.90
N ASN A 52 -19.20 -2.71 5.81
CA ASN A 52 -19.23 -3.50 7.03
C ASN A 52 -20.12 -2.89 8.15
N GLY A 53 -20.69 -1.72 7.93
CA GLY A 53 -21.67 -1.09 8.85
C GLY A 53 -21.07 -0.29 9.99
N PHE A 54 -19.82 0.18 9.87
CA PHE A 54 -19.23 1.12 10.83
C PHE A 54 -19.72 2.55 10.58
N ASN A 55 -19.65 3.38 11.60
CA ASN A 55 -19.96 4.81 11.52
C ASN A 55 -18.75 5.57 10.94
N VAL A 56 -18.80 5.84 9.64
CA VAL A 56 -17.68 6.43 8.89
C VAL A 56 -18.08 7.77 8.27
N ILE A 57 -17.20 8.73 8.40
CA ILE A 57 -17.26 10.01 7.69
C ILE A 57 -15.96 10.23 6.90
N VAL A 58 -16.00 11.09 5.91
CA VAL A 58 -14.82 11.44 5.10
C VAL A 58 -14.46 12.90 5.31
N GLY A 59 -13.19 13.16 5.55
CA GLY A 59 -12.61 14.51 5.58
C GLY A 59 -11.76 14.77 4.36
N GLN A 60 -12.17 15.70 3.51
CA GLN A 60 -11.47 16.03 2.27
C GLN A 60 -11.57 17.53 1.98
N ARG A 61 -10.54 18.07 1.31
CA ARG A 61 -10.56 19.47 0.86
C ARG A 61 -11.70 19.67 -0.14
N LYS A 62 -12.57 20.62 0.13
CA LYS A 62 -13.67 21.04 -0.77
C LYS A 62 -13.11 21.43 -2.14
N GLU A 63 -13.93 21.30 -3.17
CA GLU A 63 -13.60 21.71 -4.55
C GLU A 63 -12.32 21.02 -5.12
N SER A 64 -12.06 19.80 -4.70
CA SER A 64 -10.96 18.99 -5.22
C SER A 64 -11.49 17.79 -6.00
N LYS A 65 -10.71 17.28 -6.97
CA LYS A 65 -11.07 16.06 -7.72
C LYS A 65 -11.35 14.87 -6.81
N THR A 66 -10.71 14.80 -5.65
CA THR A 66 -10.94 13.73 -4.66
C THR A 66 -12.19 13.96 -3.82
N TRP A 67 -12.65 15.21 -3.67
CA TRP A 67 -13.96 15.52 -3.14
C TRP A 67 -15.07 15.04 -4.09
N ASP A 68 -14.96 15.39 -5.38
CA ASP A 68 -15.92 14.95 -6.39
C ASP A 68 -16.00 13.43 -6.48
N LYS A 69 -14.84 12.77 -6.36
CA LYS A 69 -14.78 11.31 -6.29
C LYS A 69 -15.52 10.76 -5.05
N ALA A 70 -15.35 11.37 -3.89
CA ALA A 70 -16.07 10.96 -2.69
C ALA A 70 -17.59 11.10 -2.87
N VAL A 71 -18.06 12.21 -3.46
CA VAL A 71 -19.48 12.37 -3.80
C VAL A 71 -19.96 11.29 -4.77
N ALA A 72 -19.19 10.98 -5.80
CA ALA A 72 -19.52 9.92 -6.76
C ALA A 72 -19.59 8.53 -6.10
N ASP A 73 -18.78 8.27 -5.06
CA ASP A 73 -18.79 7.05 -4.26
C ASP A 73 -19.91 7.02 -3.19
N GLY A 74 -20.79 8.04 -3.20
CA GLY A 74 -22.00 8.12 -2.35
C GLY A 74 -21.78 8.72 -0.97
N TRP A 75 -20.70 9.48 -0.75
CA TRP A 75 -20.55 10.30 0.47
C TRP A 75 -21.32 11.62 0.30
N ILE A 76 -22.07 12.01 1.33
CA ILE A 76 -23.01 13.13 1.27
C ILE A 76 -22.41 14.36 1.95
N PRO A 77 -22.20 15.48 1.19
CA PRO A 77 -21.71 16.74 1.77
C PRO A 77 -22.59 17.24 2.93
N GLY A 78 -21.95 17.52 4.07
CA GLY A 78 -22.64 17.99 5.28
C GLY A 78 -23.25 16.88 6.16
N GLU A 79 -23.26 15.62 5.69
CA GLU A 79 -23.76 14.48 6.46
C GLU A 79 -22.64 13.45 6.73
N THR A 80 -21.98 12.97 5.67
CA THR A 80 -20.89 11.99 5.74
C THR A 80 -19.61 12.44 5.04
N LEU A 81 -19.61 13.61 4.39
CA LEU A 81 -18.46 14.22 3.76
C LEU A 81 -18.30 15.68 4.25
N PHE A 82 -17.17 15.97 4.85
CA PHE A 82 -16.85 17.24 5.48
C PHE A 82 -15.50 17.79 5.00
N ASP A 83 -15.21 19.03 5.36
CA ASP A 83 -13.83 19.52 5.31
C ASP A 83 -12.96 18.75 6.31
N ILE A 84 -11.65 18.72 6.06
CA ILE A 84 -10.68 17.92 6.85
C ILE A 84 -10.79 18.24 8.36
N GLU A 85 -10.81 19.52 8.73
CA GLU A 85 -10.83 19.92 10.15
C GLU A 85 -12.17 19.57 10.81
N GLU A 86 -13.28 19.79 10.11
CA GLU A 86 -14.61 19.44 10.61
C GLU A 86 -14.76 17.93 10.82
N ALA A 87 -14.27 17.12 9.87
CA ALA A 87 -14.30 15.68 10.03
C ALA A 87 -13.43 15.22 11.22
N ALA A 88 -12.23 15.80 11.39
CA ALA A 88 -11.34 15.49 12.51
C ALA A 88 -11.92 15.89 13.86
N GLU A 89 -12.67 16.99 13.93
CA GLU A 89 -13.37 17.43 15.14
C GLU A 89 -14.44 16.42 15.56
N ARG A 90 -15.25 15.96 14.58
CA ARG A 90 -16.38 15.02 14.80
C ARG A 90 -15.92 13.60 15.13
N ALA A 91 -14.73 13.21 14.73
CA ALA A 91 -14.24 11.85 14.84
C ALA A 91 -13.70 11.52 16.24
N THR A 92 -13.78 10.25 16.60
CA THR A 92 -13.06 9.64 17.72
C THR A 92 -11.84 8.85 17.22
N ILE A 93 -11.88 8.37 15.97
CA ILE A 93 -10.75 7.75 15.29
C ILE A 93 -10.48 8.53 13.99
N ILE A 94 -9.26 9.01 13.84
CA ILE A 94 -8.82 9.79 12.69
C ILE A 94 -7.88 8.93 11.84
N GLU A 95 -8.38 8.40 10.71
CA GLU A 95 -7.57 7.71 9.72
C GLU A 95 -6.86 8.74 8.82
N TYR A 96 -5.59 8.99 9.10
CA TYR A 96 -4.80 10.03 8.44
C TYR A 96 -4.17 9.51 7.15
N LEU A 97 -4.98 9.42 6.07
CA LEU A 97 -4.66 8.75 4.82
C LEU A 97 -4.30 9.72 3.66
N LEU A 98 -3.87 10.92 3.99
CA LEU A 98 -3.26 11.84 3.04
C LEU A 98 -1.88 11.31 2.58
N SER A 99 -1.36 11.81 1.46
CA SER A 99 0.04 11.58 1.09
C SER A 99 0.98 12.20 2.12
N ASP A 100 2.21 11.68 2.27
CA ASP A 100 3.15 12.12 3.30
C ASP A 100 3.39 13.63 3.29
N ALA A 101 3.57 14.23 2.11
CA ALA A 101 3.71 15.68 1.98
C ALA A 101 2.44 16.44 2.43
N ALA A 102 1.27 15.92 2.10
CA ALA A 102 0.00 16.52 2.54
C ALA A 102 -0.25 16.29 4.04
N GLN A 103 0.22 15.19 4.60
CA GLN A 103 0.20 14.98 6.05
C GLN A 103 1.03 16.06 6.75
N ILE A 104 2.23 16.34 6.28
CA ILE A 104 3.10 17.40 6.83
C ILE A 104 2.41 18.77 6.75
N GLU A 105 1.84 19.11 5.59
CA GLU A 105 1.17 20.40 5.37
C GLU A 105 -0.07 20.58 6.27
N VAL A 106 -0.88 19.53 6.41
CA VAL A 106 -2.16 19.59 7.15
C VAL A 106 -1.97 19.42 8.65
N TRP A 107 -0.86 18.79 9.10
CA TRP A 107 -0.61 18.45 10.50
C TRP A 107 -0.86 19.58 11.51
N PRO A 108 -0.36 20.84 11.30
CA PRO A 108 -0.56 21.91 12.28
C PRO A 108 -2.04 22.24 12.55
N ARG A 109 -2.90 21.98 11.58
CA ARG A 109 -4.36 22.19 11.68
C ARG A 109 -5.06 20.98 12.28
N LEU A 110 -4.73 19.79 11.80
CA LEU A 110 -5.31 18.53 12.28
C LEU A 110 -4.99 18.27 13.76
N LYS A 111 -3.75 18.52 14.19
CA LYS A 111 -3.30 18.30 15.56
C LYS A 111 -4.18 18.95 16.61
N LYS A 112 -4.81 20.07 16.30
CA LYS A 112 -5.71 20.80 17.22
C LYS A 112 -6.97 20.01 17.59
N HIS A 113 -7.36 19.06 16.76
CA HIS A 113 -8.54 18.22 16.93
C HIS A 113 -8.23 16.86 17.58
N LEU A 114 -6.94 16.58 17.84
CA LEU A 114 -6.49 15.39 18.58
C LEU A 114 -6.59 15.67 20.09
N THR A 115 -7.76 15.43 20.62
CA THR A 115 -8.02 15.53 22.07
C THR A 115 -7.87 14.17 22.74
N ALA A 116 -7.78 14.16 24.08
CA ALA A 116 -7.70 12.92 24.85
C ALA A 116 -8.74 11.88 24.42
N ASP A 117 -8.38 10.62 24.55
CA ASP A 117 -9.18 9.44 24.20
C ASP A 117 -9.43 9.20 22.69
N LYS A 118 -9.01 10.11 21.79
CA LYS A 118 -9.05 9.86 20.36
C LYS A 118 -7.92 8.91 19.92
N ALA A 119 -8.10 8.30 18.76
CA ALA A 119 -7.06 7.52 18.09
C ALA A 119 -6.64 8.18 16.78
N LEU A 120 -5.33 8.27 16.56
CA LEU A 120 -4.72 8.64 15.30
C LEU A 120 -4.22 7.37 14.62
N TYR A 121 -4.76 7.12 13.44
CA TYR A 121 -4.48 5.91 12.66
C TYR A 121 -3.69 6.27 11.40
N PHE A 122 -2.74 5.41 11.06
CA PHE A 122 -1.95 5.45 9.84
C PHE A 122 -2.05 4.14 9.07
N SER A 123 -1.83 4.20 7.75
CA SER A 123 -1.67 3.00 6.91
C SER A 123 -0.24 2.82 6.41
N HIS A 124 0.69 3.61 6.93
CA HIS A 124 2.12 3.55 6.62
C HIS A 124 2.91 4.20 7.76
N GLY A 125 4.05 3.62 8.11
CA GLY A 125 4.86 4.06 9.25
C GLY A 125 5.66 5.34 9.04
N PHE A 126 5.62 5.96 7.85
CA PHE A 126 6.48 7.06 7.42
C PHE A 126 6.45 8.27 8.36
N ALA A 127 5.26 8.81 8.60
CA ALA A 127 5.08 10.05 9.36
C ALA A 127 5.71 9.98 10.75
N ILE A 128 5.50 8.87 11.45
CA ILE A 128 5.95 8.66 12.84
C ILE A 128 7.41 8.24 12.90
N THR A 129 7.86 7.37 12.00
CA THR A 129 9.26 6.89 11.98
C THR A 129 10.23 8.02 11.68
N TYR A 130 9.88 8.90 10.74
CA TYR A 130 10.71 10.04 10.36
C TYR A 130 10.21 11.36 10.95
N LYS A 131 9.69 11.34 12.18
CA LYS A 131 9.11 12.53 12.86
C LYS A 131 10.03 13.73 12.93
N GLU A 132 11.35 13.53 12.98
CA GLU A 132 12.33 14.61 12.96
C GLU A 132 12.36 15.36 11.62
N ARG A 133 11.88 14.73 10.55
CA ARG A 133 11.78 15.31 9.20
C ARG A 133 10.36 15.79 8.88
N THR A 134 9.37 15.06 9.34
CA THR A 134 7.96 15.35 9.08
C THR A 134 7.36 16.38 10.03
N GLY A 135 7.91 16.52 11.23
CA GLY A 135 7.35 17.33 12.31
C GLY A 135 6.04 16.78 12.89
N ILE A 136 5.64 15.55 12.51
CA ILE A 136 4.41 14.92 12.99
C ILE A 136 4.67 14.24 14.32
N VAL A 137 4.30 14.95 15.39
CA VAL A 137 4.43 14.48 16.79
C VAL A 137 3.04 14.50 17.42
N PRO A 138 2.40 13.32 17.57
CA PRO A 138 1.09 13.21 18.21
C PRO A 138 1.11 13.66 19.68
N PRO A 139 -0.02 14.18 20.21
CA PRO A 139 -0.16 14.41 21.65
C PRO A 139 -0.02 13.11 22.46
N ALA A 140 0.44 13.22 23.71
CA ALA A 140 0.72 12.05 24.55
C ALA A 140 -0.55 11.34 25.07
N ASP A 141 -1.69 11.98 24.96
CA ASP A 141 -2.98 11.55 25.48
C ASP A 141 -3.91 10.95 24.41
N VAL A 142 -3.37 10.62 23.21
CA VAL A 142 -4.09 9.95 22.12
C VAL A 142 -3.48 8.59 21.82
N ASP A 143 -4.28 7.65 21.34
CA ASP A 143 -3.75 6.41 20.77
C ASP A 143 -3.10 6.68 19.41
N VAL A 144 -2.00 6.00 19.11
CA VAL A 144 -1.36 6.05 17.78
C VAL A 144 -1.20 4.63 17.28
N ILE A 145 -1.92 4.31 16.21
CA ILE A 145 -2.04 2.95 15.69
C ILE A 145 -1.83 2.92 14.18
N MET A 146 -1.53 1.75 13.67
CA MET A 146 -1.32 1.53 12.25
C MET A 146 -1.91 0.20 11.80
N VAL A 147 -2.62 0.21 10.68
CA VAL A 147 -2.87 -0.98 9.86
C VAL A 147 -2.44 -0.68 8.44
N ALA A 148 -1.45 -1.40 7.95
CA ALA A 148 -0.89 -1.21 6.61
C ALA A 148 -1.23 -2.39 5.70
N PRO A 149 -2.28 -2.28 4.86
CA PRO A 149 -2.61 -3.30 3.87
C PRO A 149 -1.45 -3.48 2.88
N LYS A 150 -1.07 -4.73 2.60
CA LYS A 150 0.01 -5.05 1.66
C LYS A 150 -0.52 -5.08 0.21
N GLY A 151 -0.88 -3.88 -0.27
CA GLY A 151 -1.39 -3.64 -1.61
C GLY A 151 -2.06 -2.28 -1.78
N SER A 152 -2.37 -1.92 -3.03
CA SER A 152 -3.05 -0.65 -3.33
C SER A 152 -4.47 -0.61 -2.77
N GLY A 153 -4.98 0.59 -2.50
CA GLY A 153 -6.37 0.78 -2.07
C GLY A 153 -7.40 0.24 -3.07
N THR A 154 -7.09 0.29 -4.37
CA THR A 154 -7.91 -0.32 -5.43
C THR A 154 -7.96 -1.85 -5.28
N SER A 155 -6.83 -2.49 -5.02
CA SER A 155 -6.77 -3.94 -4.79
C SER A 155 -7.45 -4.34 -3.49
N LEU A 156 -7.29 -3.54 -2.42
CA LEU A 156 -8.00 -3.74 -1.15
C LEU A 156 -9.52 -3.77 -1.37
N ARG A 157 -10.05 -2.76 -2.09
CA ARG A 157 -11.49 -2.69 -2.41
C ARG A 157 -11.94 -3.84 -3.29
N ARG A 158 -11.23 -4.12 -4.37
CA ARG A 158 -11.58 -5.19 -5.31
C ARG A 158 -11.65 -6.56 -4.63
N LEU A 159 -10.65 -6.90 -3.83
CA LEU A 159 -10.61 -8.19 -3.13
C LEU A 159 -11.67 -8.28 -2.02
N PHE A 160 -11.96 -7.18 -1.34
CA PHE A 160 -13.05 -7.13 -0.37
C PHE A 160 -14.40 -7.43 -0.99
N VAL A 161 -14.73 -6.79 -2.12
CA VAL A 161 -16.00 -7.03 -2.86
C VAL A 161 -16.11 -8.48 -3.35
N GLN A 162 -14.98 -9.14 -3.61
CA GLN A 162 -14.93 -10.55 -3.97
C GLN A 162 -15.02 -11.52 -2.77
N GLY A 163 -15.25 -11.02 -1.55
CA GLY A 163 -15.24 -11.82 -0.33
C GLY A 163 -13.84 -12.29 0.13
N ARG A 164 -12.80 -11.75 -0.49
CA ARG A 164 -11.39 -11.99 -0.18
C ARG A 164 -10.83 -10.89 0.72
N GLY A 165 -9.51 -10.88 0.95
CA GLY A 165 -8.84 -9.83 1.71
C GLY A 165 -7.36 -9.73 1.36
N ILE A 166 -6.78 -8.56 1.60
CA ILE A 166 -5.33 -8.34 1.53
C ILE A 166 -4.77 -8.49 2.94
N ASN A 167 -3.63 -9.16 3.05
CA ASN A 167 -2.91 -9.24 4.32
C ASN A 167 -2.44 -7.85 4.75
N SER A 168 -2.44 -7.60 6.04
CA SER A 168 -2.04 -6.31 6.59
C SER A 168 -1.04 -6.50 7.73
N SER A 169 -0.09 -5.59 7.87
CA SER A 169 0.62 -5.45 9.13
C SER A 169 -0.14 -4.52 10.06
N PHE A 170 0.02 -4.72 11.38
CA PHE A 170 -0.54 -3.81 12.39
C PHE A 170 0.49 -3.47 13.46
N ALA A 171 0.37 -2.26 14.00
CA ALA A 171 1.25 -1.79 15.07
C ALA A 171 0.54 -0.81 16.00
N VAL A 172 0.97 -0.79 17.26
CA VAL A 172 0.63 0.23 18.24
C VAL A 172 1.90 1.02 18.57
N PHE A 173 1.92 2.30 18.27
CA PHE A 173 3.01 3.19 18.62
C PHE A 173 2.80 3.79 20.02
N GLN A 174 1.56 4.17 20.34
CA GLN A 174 1.17 4.79 21.59
C GLN A 174 -0.19 4.28 22.02
N ASP A 175 -0.30 3.86 23.27
CA ASP A 175 -1.55 3.40 23.90
C ASP A 175 -1.83 4.27 25.12
N ALA A 176 -2.55 5.37 24.90
CA ALA A 176 -2.92 6.32 25.93
C ALA A 176 -4.19 5.91 26.66
N THR A 177 -5.07 5.17 26.00
CA THR A 177 -6.39 4.79 26.51
C THR A 177 -6.45 3.38 27.12
N GLY A 178 -5.41 2.55 26.87
CA GLY A 178 -5.45 1.11 27.15
C GLY A 178 -6.28 0.32 26.14
N ARG A 179 -6.76 0.96 25.05
CA ARG A 179 -7.61 0.37 24.00
C ARG A 179 -6.99 0.37 22.62
N ALA A 180 -5.78 0.91 22.48
CA ALA A 180 -5.15 1.12 21.18
C ALA A 180 -5.06 -0.18 20.35
N LYS A 181 -4.62 -1.28 20.97
CA LYS A 181 -4.48 -2.57 20.26
C LYS A 181 -5.84 -3.12 19.81
N GLU A 182 -6.86 -3.02 20.63
CA GLU A 182 -8.19 -3.51 20.30
C GLU A 182 -8.83 -2.69 19.17
N ARG A 183 -8.71 -1.35 19.20
CA ARG A 183 -9.11 -0.45 18.11
C ARG A 183 -8.37 -0.76 16.82
N CYS A 184 -7.07 -0.96 16.91
CA CYS A 184 -6.22 -1.29 15.76
C CYS A 184 -6.67 -2.60 15.07
N LEU A 185 -6.89 -3.66 15.83
CA LEU A 185 -7.35 -4.94 15.31
C LEU A 185 -8.76 -4.84 14.72
N ALA A 186 -9.66 -4.13 15.38
CA ALA A 186 -11.02 -3.93 14.90
C ALA A 186 -11.06 -3.16 13.57
N LEU A 187 -10.23 -2.12 13.42
CA LEU A 187 -10.08 -1.39 12.15
C LEU A 187 -9.51 -2.30 11.05
N GLY A 188 -8.48 -3.09 11.36
CA GLY A 188 -7.88 -4.01 10.41
C GLY A 188 -8.87 -5.04 9.86
N ILE A 189 -9.72 -5.59 10.72
CA ILE A 189 -10.84 -6.47 10.29
C ILE A 189 -11.89 -5.65 9.52
N GLY A 190 -12.22 -4.46 9.99
CA GLY A 190 -13.21 -3.57 9.39
C GLY A 190 -12.88 -3.17 7.95
N ILE A 191 -11.61 -2.89 7.65
CA ILE A 191 -11.16 -2.59 6.27
C ILE A 191 -11.06 -3.84 5.39
N GLY A 192 -11.26 -5.05 5.94
CA GLY A 192 -11.29 -6.29 5.19
C GLY A 192 -9.94 -6.99 5.02
N SER A 193 -9.04 -6.88 5.99
CA SER A 193 -7.76 -7.60 5.96
C SER A 193 -7.97 -9.13 5.84
N GLY A 194 -7.05 -9.79 5.16
CA GLY A 194 -6.97 -11.26 5.07
C GLY A 194 -6.57 -11.85 6.43
N TYR A 195 -5.26 -11.88 6.72
CA TYR A 195 -4.74 -12.00 8.07
C TYR A 195 -3.91 -10.75 8.41
N MET A 196 -3.72 -10.51 9.70
CA MET A 196 -2.87 -9.43 10.17
C MET A 196 -1.68 -9.97 10.94
N PHE A 197 -0.49 -9.39 10.73
CA PHE A 197 0.72 -9.71 11.47
C PHE A 197 1.26 -8.50 12.22
N GLU A 198 1.78 -8.74 13.42
CA GLU A 198 2.26 -7.68 14.30
C GLU A 198 3.64 -7.16 13.84
N THR A 199 3.80 -5.85 13.83
CA THR A 199 5.05 -5.15 13.50
C THR A 199 5.21 -3.90 14.36
N ASP A 200 6.14 -3.04 14.03
CA ASP A 200 6.25 -1.67 14.53
C ASP A 200 6.35 -0.67 13.37
N PHE A 201 6.16 0.62 13.66
CA PHE A 201 6.18 1.67 12.64
C PHE A 201 7.49 1.75 11.85
N LYS A 202 8.61 1.51 12.53
CA LYS A 202 9.95 1.55 11.92
C LYS A 202 10.15 0.37 10.96
N ARG A 203 9.84 -0.86 11.39
CA ARG A 203 9.97 -2.04 10.54
C ARG A 203 9.01 -2.00 9.36
N GLU A 204 7.80 -1.53 9.59
CA GLU A 204 6.82 -1.39 8.52
C GLU A 204 7.35 -0.47 7.42
N VAL A 205 7.75 0.77 7.75
CA VAL A 205 8.21 1.72 6.73
C VAL A 205 9.50 1.26 6.04
N TYR A 206 10.40 0.59 6.75
CA TYR A 206 11.64 0.10 6.15
C TYR A 206 11.36 -1.02 5.14
N SER A 207 10.48 -1.96 5.46
CA SER A 207 10.10 -3.03 4.54
C SER A 207 9.26 -2.50 3.38
N ASP A 208 8.36 -1.57 3.62
CA ASP A 208 7.46 -1.01 2.61
C ASP A 208 8.21 -0.17 1.57
N LEU A 209 9.01 0.81 2.01
CA LEU A 209 9.82 1.63 1.10
C LEU A 209 10.84 0.79 0.31
N THR A 210 11.44 -0.21 0.95
CA THR A 210 12.36 -1.14 0.27
C THR A 210 11.60 -2.00 -0.73
N GLY A 211 10.40 -2.47 -0.37
CA GLY A 211 9.54 -3.29 -1.24
C GLY A 211 9.10 -2.54 -2.50
N GLU A 212 8.61 -1.31 -2.35
CA GLU A 212 8.15 -0.48 -3.46
C GLU A 212 9.26 -0.15 -4.46
N ARG A 213 10.42 0.25 -3.96
CA ARG A 213 11.59 0.58 -4.79
C ARG A 213 12.28 -0.68 -5.32
N GLY A 214 12.14 -1.77 -4.59
CA GLY A 214 12.64 -3.09 -4.93
C GLY A 214 11.67 -3.88 -5.82
N THR A 215 11.41 -5.12 -5.42
CA THR A 215 10.73 -6.14 -6.23
C THR A 215 9.32 -5.74 -6.67
N LEU A 216 8.59 -4.95 -5.87
CA LEU A 216 7.18 -4.63 -6.18
C LEU A 216 7.01 -3.70 -7.38
N MET A 217 7.92 -2.74 -7.59
CA MET A 217 7.81 -1.78 -8.68
C MET A 217 9.18 -1.43 -9.32
N GLY A 218 10.13 -0.89 -8.55
CA GLY A 218 11.37 -0.35 -9.12
C GLY A 218 12.26 -1.40 -9.76
N ALA A 219 12.60 -2.46 -9.03
CA ALA A 219 13.47 -3.51 -9.53
C ALA A 219 12.80 -4.33 -10.65
N ILE A 220 11.50 -4.64 -10.54
CA ILE A 220 10.80 -5.40 -11.58
C ILE A 220 10.74 -4.62 -12.90
N GLN A 221 10.50 -3.31 -12.86
CA GLN A 221 10.56 -2.45 -14.03
C GLN A 221 11.99 -2.43 -14.65
N GLY A 222 13.01 -2.36 -13.81
CA GLY A 222 14.41 -2.39 -14.24
C GLY A 222 14.78 -3.72 -14.93
N ILE A 223 14.31 -4.85 -14.37
CA ILE A 223 14.52 -6.18 -14.96
C ILE A 223 13.81 -6.32 -16.31
N PHE A 224 12.57 -5.84 -16.41
CA PHE A 224 11.82 -5.83 -17.68
C PHE A 224 12.57 -5.04 -18.75
N ALA A 225 12.99 -3.83 -18.44
CA ALA A 225 13.72 -2.99 -19.38
C ALA A 225 15.04 -3.64 -19.80
N ALA A 226 15.83 -4.16 -18.86
CA ALA A 226 17.12 -4.77 -19.17
C ALA A 226 16.98 -5.98 -20.11
N GLN A 227 15.98 -6.85 -19.88
CA GLN A 227 15.74 -8.01 -20.74
C GLN A 227 15.19 -7.59 -22.11
N TYR A 228 14.20 -6.69 -22.13
CA TYR A 228 13.61 -6.18 -23.36
C TYR A 228 14.68 -5.55 -24.26
N ASP A 229 15.47 -4.62 -23.74
CA ASP A 229 16.51 -3.93 -24.48
C ASP A 229 17.59 -4.89 -25.00
N THR A 230 17.94 -5.92 -24.20
CA THR A 230 18.88 -6.96 -24.62
C THR A 230 18.33 -7.73 -25.81
N LEU A 231 17.09 -8.17 -25.77
CA LEU A 231 16.46 -8.88 -26.89
C LEU A 231 16.37 -7.99 -28.13
N ARG A 232 15.98 -6.72 -27.99
CA ARG A 232 15.94 -5.75 -29.07
C ARG A 232 17.30 -5.52 -29.70
N ALA A 233 18.36 -5.41 -28.90
CA ALA A 233 19.73 -5.24 -29.39
C ALA A 233 20.23 -6.46 -30.18
N HIS A 234 19.69 -7.65 -29.94
CA HIS A 234 19.99 -8.88 -30.66
C HIS A 234 19.05 -9.15 -31.85
N GLY A 235 18.20 -8.19 -32.22
CA GLY A 235 17.39 -8.23 -33.42
C GLY A 235 15.99 -8.86 -33.26
N HIS A 236 15.57 -9.20 -32.05
CA HIS A 236 14.20 -9.65 -31.80
C HIS A 236 13.21 -8.52 -32.07
N THR A 237 12.01 -8.85 -32.56
CA THR A 237 10.97 -7.85 -32.79
C THR A 237 10.42 -7.28 -31.46
N PRO A 238 9.83 -6.08 -31.46
CA PRO A 238 9.23 -5.53 -30.24
C PRO A 238 8.19 -6.46 -29.61
N SER A 239 7.34 -7.08 -30.43
CA SER A 239 6.33 -8.03 -29.95
C SER A 239 6.95 -9.25 -29.28
N GLU A 240 7.97 -9.85 -29.92
CA GLU A 240 8.69 -11.01 -29.38
C GLU A 240 9.39 -10.64 -28.05
N ALA A 241 10.13 -9.53 -28.03
CA ALA A 241 10.82 -9.08 -26.82
C ALA A 241 9.83 -8.78 -25.65
N PHE A 242 8.67 -8.21 -25.95
CA PHE A 242 7.65 -7.93 -24.93
C PHE A 242 6.99 -9.20 -24.38
N ASN A 243 6.62 -10.13 -25.27
CA ASN A 243 6.01 -11.39 -24.84
C ASN A 243 6.95 -12.21 -23.95
N GLU A 244 8.23 -12.33 -24.33
CA GLU A 244 9.24 -13.13 -23.62
C GLU A 244 9.78 -12.46 -22.33
N SER A 245 9.45 -11.19 -22.06
CA SER A 245 9.92 -10.50 -20.86
C SER A 245 8.81 -10.10 -19.91
N ILE A 246 7.65 -9.71 -20.41
CA ILE A 246 6.60 -9.11 -19.58
C ILE A 246 5.28 -9.88 -19.68
N GLU A 247 4.77 -10.08 -20.89
CA GLU A 247 3.41 -10.61 -21.09
C GLU A 247 3.26 -12.02 -20.51
N GLU A 248 4.16 -12.93 -20.86
CA GLU A 248 4.13 -14.30 -20.36
C GLU A 248 4.25 -14.33 -18.82
N LEU A 249 5.14 -13.52 -18.25
CA LEU A 249 5.30 -13.45 -16.80
C LEU A 249 4.01 -12.96 -16.13
N THR A 250 3.46 -11.84 -16.58
CA THR A 250 2.37 -11.16 -15.87
C THR A 250 1.00 -11.80 -16.09
N GLN A 251 0.75 -12.30 -17.30
CA GLN A 251 -0.51 -12.92 -17.64
C GLN A 251 -0.59 -14.39 -17.23
N SER A 252 0.50 -15.15 -17.39
CA SER A 252 0.51 -16.59 -17.24
C SER A 252 1.21 -17.05 -15.95
N LEU A 253 2.47 -16.67 -15.76
CA LEU A 253 3.29 -17.27 -14.71
C LEU A 253 3.03 -16.69 -13.31
N MET A 254 2.81 -15.38 -13.18
CA MET A 254 2.57 -14.76 -11.87
C MET A 254 1.34 -15.30 -11.13
N PRO A 255 0.19 -15.53 -11.79
CA PRO A 255 -0.94 -16.20 -11.14
C PRO A 255 -0.58 -17.58 -10.59
N LEU A 256 0.14 -18.40 -11.36
CA LEU A 256 0.56 -19.74 -10.95
C LEU A 256 1.55 -19.70 -9.78
N ILE A 257 2.49 -18.75 -9.81
CA ILE A 257 3.42 -18.53 -8.69
C ILE A 257 2.68 -18.10 -7.44
N ALA A 258 1.67 -17.23 -7.56
CA ALA A 258 0.88 -16.76 -6.44
C ALA A 258 0.05 -17.88 -5.79
N GLU A 259 -0.42 -18.84 -6.58
CA GLU A 259 -1.24 -19.95 -6.10
C GLU A 259 -0.40 -21.11 -5.52
N ASN A 260 0.74 -21.41 -6.14
CA ASN A 260 1.43 -22.67 -5.89
C ASN A 260 2.91 -22.53 -5.46
N GLY A 261 3.50 -21.36 -5.65
CA GLY A 261 4.93 -21.11 -5.39
C GLY A 261 5.83 -21.29 -6.60
N MET A 262 7.06 -20.79 -6.48
CA MET A 262 8.03 -20.77 -7.58
C MET A 262 8.58 -22.16 -7.91
N ASP A 263 8.79 -22.98 -6.91
CA ASP A 263 9.24 -24.38 -7.05
C ASP A 263 8.24 -25.23 -7.82
N TRP A 264 6.95 -25.07 -7.51
CA TRP A 264 5.87 -25.73 -8.24
C TRP A 264 5.85 -25.26 -9.70
N MET A 265 5.93 -23.94 -9.94
CA MET A 265 5.95 -23.39 -11.28
C MET A 265 7.13 -23.94 -12.10
N TYR A 266 8.33 -24.01 -11.52
CA TYR A 266 9.48 -24.63 -12.18
C TYR A 266 9.22 -26.11 -12.50
N ALA A 267 8.67 -26.88 -11.56
CA ALA A 267 8.40 -28.29 -11.75
C ALA A 267 7.38 -28.57 -12.87
N ASN A 268 6.52 -27.61 -13.19
CA ASN A 268 5.49 -27.73 -14.23
C ASN A 268 5.92 -27.10 -15.59
N CYS A 269 7.18 -26.68 -15.73
CA CYS A 269 7.75 -26.26 -16.99
C CYS A 269 8.55 -27.38 -17.69
N SER A 270 9.01 -27.13 -18.92
CA SER A 270 9.93 -28.07 -19.61
C SER A 270 11.24 -28.24 -18.85
N THR A 271 11.87 -29.39 -18.99
CA THR A 271 13.17 -29.66 -18.31
C THR A 271 14.26 -28.67 -18.72
N THR A 272 14.19 -28.15 -19.94
CA THR A 272 15.10 -27.10 -20.41
C THR A 272 14.87 -25.78 -19.66
N ALA A 273 13.62 -25.36 -19.50
CA ALA A 273 13.26 -24.16 -18.72
C ALA A 273 13.65 -24.31 -17.26
N GLN A 274 13.34 -25.46 -16.64
CA GLN A 274 13.74 -25.77 -15.26
C GLN A 274 15.24 -25.63 -15.05
N ARG A 275 16.05 -26.26 -15.94
CA ARG A 275 17.49 -26.23 -15.79
C ARG A 275 18.04 -24.82 -15.95
N GLY A 276 17.57 -24.10 -16.98
CA GLY A 276 17.96 -22.72 -17.22
C GLY A 276 17.65 -21.81 -16.04
N ALA A 277 16.42 -21.85 -15.54
CA ALA A 277 15.98 -21.03 -14.42
C ALA A 277 16.79 -21.35 -13.14
N LEU A 278 17.00 -22.63 -12.81
CA LEU A 278 17.78 -23.05 -11.65
C LEU A 278 19.25 -22.63 -11.71
N ASP A 279 19.82 -22.50 -12.90
CA ASP A 279 21.21 -22.06 -13.06
C ASP A 279 21.35 -20.55 -13.00
N TRP A 280 20.37 -19.79 -13.53
CA TRP A 280 20.50 -18.36 -13.70
C TRP A 280 19.95 -17.52 -12.53
N TRP A 281 18.95 -17.96 -11.77
CA TRP A 281 18.40 -17.16 -10.67
C TRP A 281 19.45 -16.75 -9.63
N LYS A 282 20.46 -17.61 -9.40
CA LYS A 282 21.56 -17.30 -8.47
C LYS A 282 22.40 -16.13 -8.96
N LYS A 283 22.67 -16.05 -10.27
CA LYS A 283 23.43 -14.95 -10.87
C LYS A 283 22.68 -13.63 -10.76
N PHE A 284 21.36 -13.65 -11.01
CA PHE A 284 20.52 -12.45 -10.82
C PHE A 284 20.46 -12.04 -9.36
N ARG A 285 20.27 -12.98 -8.42
CA ARG A 285 20.32 -12.70 -6.97
C ARG A 285 21.64 -12.02 -6.58
N ASP A 286 22.76 -12.57 -7.00
CA ASP A 286 24.07 -12.07 -6.61
C ASP A 286 24.39 -10.72 -7.25
N ALA A 287 23.90 -10.45 -8.46
CA ALA A 287 24.03 -9.17 -9.11
C ALA A 287 23.13 -8.07 -8.46
N THR A 288 21.95 -8.43 -8.00
CA THR A 288 20.99 -7.45 -7.44
C THR A 288 21.16 -7.22 -5.95
N ARG A 289 21.70 -8.20 -5.19
CA ARG A 289 21.86 -8.09 -3.73
C ARG A 289 22.56 -6.80 -3.28
N PRO A 290 23.70 -6.35 -3.85
CA PRO A 290 24.34 -5.10 -3.41
C PRO A 290 23.44 -3.87 -3.62
N VAL A 291 22.59 -3.88 -4.64
CA VAL A 291 21.63 -2.79 -4.91
C VAL A 291 20.54 -2.78 -3.83
N PHE A 292 20.01 -3.94 -3.44
CA PHE A 292 19.04 -4.05 -2.35
C PHE A 292 19.62 -3.64 -1.00
N GLU A 293 20.86 -4.02 -0.69
CA GLU A 293 21.55 -3.62 0.54
C GLU A 293 21.74 -2.09 0.59
N ASN A 294 22.19 -1.49 -0.52
CA ASN A 294 22.31 -0.05 -0.62
C ASN A 294 20.95 0.65 -0.46
N LEU A 295 19.91 0.17 -1.13
CA LEU A 295 18.55 0.69 -1.01
C LEU A 295 18.06 0.64 0.44
N TYR A 296 18.25 -0.48 1.13
CA TYR A 296 17.84 -0.61 2.53
C TYR A 296 18.57 0.41 3.43
N ASN A 297 19.87 0.60 3.22
CA ASN A 297 20.66 1.59 3.96
C ASN A 297 20.17 3.04 3.70
N GLU A 298 19.81 3.37 2.45
CA GLU A 298 19.25 4.69 2.10
C GLU A 298 17.86 4.90 2.76
N VAL A 299 17.05 3.85 2.88
CA VAL A 299 15.78 3.88 3.62
C VAL A 299 16.03 4.04 5.12
N GLU A 300 16.91 3.23 5.70
CA GLU A 300 17.21 3.26 7.13
C GLU A 300 17.80 4.59 7.59
N SER A 301 18.70 5.18 6.81
CA SER A 301 19.26 6.51 7.08
C SER A 301 18.26 7.65 6.96
N GLY A 302 17.09 7.40 6.35
CA GLY A 302 16.06 8.39 6.05
C GLY A 302 16.37 9.26 4.83
N ASN A 303 17.40 8.94 4.04
CA ASN A 303 17.70 9.67 2.80
C ASN A 303 16.58 9.54 1.78
N GLU A 304 16.00 8.33 1.64
CA GLU A 304 14.85 8.10 0.76
C GLU A 304 13.61 8.87 1.22
N ALA A 305 13.39 8.95 2.53
CA ALA A 305 12.29 9.76 3.09
C ALA A 305 12.50 11.25 2.78
N GLN A 306 13.71 11.78 2.98
CA GLN A 306 14.02 13.19 2.67
C GLN A 306 13.85 13.47 1.18
N ARG A 307 14.34 12.60 0.31
CA ARG A 307 14.17 12.72 -1.15
C ARG A 307 12.70 12.79 -1.55
N SER A 308 11.85 11.97 -0.96
CA SER A 308 10.40 11.99 -1.19
C SER A 308 9.77 13.30 -0.73
N ILE A 309 10.09 13.78 0.48
CA ILE A 309 9.59 15.05 1.02
C ILE A 309 10.02 16.21 0.12
N ASP A 310 11.31 16.31 -0.21
CA ASP A 310 11.86 17.39 -1.04
C ASP A 310 11.24 17.41 -2.43
N SER A 311 11.03 16.23 -3.03
CA SER A 311 10.42 16.13 -4.36
C SER A 311 8.97 16.57 -4.34
N ASN A 312 8.18 16.07 -3.40
CA ASN A 312 6.75 16.38 -3.29
C ASN A 312 6.47 17.84 -2.88
N SER A 313 7.44 18.50 -2.24
CA SER A 313 7.31 19.90 -1.82
C SER A 313 7.66 20.92 -2.91
N LYS A 314 8.20 20.46 -4.05
CA LYS A 314 8.57 21.36 -5.16
C LYS A 314 7.35 21.90 -5.88
N PRO A 315 7.31 23.22 -6.22
CA PRO A 315 6.31 23.74 -7.14
C PRO A 315 6.33 22.97 -8.47
N GLY A 316 5.16 22.63 -8.99
CA GLY A 316 5.06 21.88 -10.25
C GLY A 316 5.41 20.39 -10.15
N TYR A 317 5.52 19.84 -8.92
CA TYR A 317 5.83 18.42 -8.72
C TYR A 317 4.91 17.48 -9.50
N ARG A 318 3.59 17.74 -9.46
CA ARG A 318 2.61 16.87 -10.13
C ARG A 318 2.76 16.87 -11.64
N GLU A 319 3.06 18.02 -12.21
CA GLU A 319 3.34 18.19 -13.64
C GLU A 319 4.65 17.47 -14.02
N GLY A 320 5.68 17.59 -13.19
CA GLY A 320 6.94 16.86 -13.35
C GLY A 320 6.73 15.35 -13.32
N LEU A 321 6.00 14.84 -12.32
CA LEU A 321 5.67 13.42 -12.20
C LEU A 321 4.86 12.92 -13.41
N GLN A 322 3.88 13.69 -13.88
CA GLN A 322 3.12 13.33 -15.09
C GLN A 322 4.01 13.23 -16.32
N LYS A 323 5.00 14.10 -16.46
CA LYS A 323 5.96 14.05 -17.56
C LYS A 323 6.83 12.78 -17.49
N GLU A 324 7.37 12.43 -16.33
CA GLU A 324 8.16 11.22 -16.13
C GLU A 324 7.33 9.95 -16.41
N LEU A 325 6.07 9.91 -15.96
CA LEU A 325 5.15 8.81 -16.25
C LEU A 325 4.82 8.72 -17.74
N GLN A 326 4.68 9.86 -18.42
CA GLN A 326 4.46 9.90 -19.86
C GLN A 326 5.71 9.41 -20.63
N GLU A 327 6.91 9.81 -20.23
CA GLU A 327 8.16 9.32 -20.80
C GLU A 327 8.28 7.78 -20.66
N LEU A 328 7.90 7.24 -19.50
CA LEU A 328 7.87 5.79 -19.30
C LEU A 328 6.85 5.12 -20.24
N HIS A 329 5.63 5.67 -20.33
CA HIS A 329 4.57 5.18 -21.21
C HIS A 329 4.99 5.21 -22.69
N ASP A 330 5.68 6.27 -23.11
CA ASP A 330 6.11 6.48 -24.50
C ASP A 330 7.35 5.65 -24.91
N SER A 331 7.93 4.89 -23.97
CA SER A 331 9.00 3.94 -24.30
C SER A 331 8.50 2.88 -25.29
N GLU A 332 9.40 2.38 -26.16
CA GLU A 332 9.05 1.33 -27.12
C GLU A 332 8.41 0.11 -26.44
N MET A 333 8.97 -0.29 -25.31
CA MET A 333 8.50 -1.42 -24.52
C MET A 333 7.02 -1.25 -24.09
N TRP A 334 6.65 -0.12 -23.48
CA TRP A 334 5.29 0.05 -22.99
C TRP A 334 4.27 0.38 -24.08
N ARG A 335 4.68 1.06 -25.17
CA ARG A 335 3.84 1.19 -26.38
C ARG A 335 3.56 -0.17 -27.03
N THR A 336 4.56 -1.07 -27.06
CA THR A 336 4.36 -2.44 -27.51
C THR A 336 3.35 -3.16 -26.62
N GLY A 337 3.45 -2.99 -25.31
CA GLY A 337 2.52 -3.55 -24.35
C GLY A 337 1.07 -3.08 -24.54
N ASP A 338 0.86 -1.84 -24.93
CA ASP A 338 -0.49 -1.34 -25.25
C ASP A 338 -1.13 -2.09 -26.43
N VAL A 339 -0.32 -2.39 -27.45
CA VAL A 339 -0.81 -3.17 -28.60
C VAL A 339 -1.08 -4.62 -28.21
N VAL A 340 -0.17 -5.24 -27.46
CA VAL A 340 -0.35 -6.64 -26.99
C VAL A 340 -1.61 -6.78 -26.16
N ARG A 341 -1.85 -5.88 -25.19
CA ARG A 341 -3.04 -5.91 -24.36
C ARG A 341 -4.34 -5.75 -25.15
N LYS A 342 -4.34 -4.89 -26.18
CA LYS A 342 -5.53 -4.72 -27.07
C LYS A 342 -5.83 -5.94 -27.94
N LEU A 343 -4.84 -6.79 -28.17
CA LEU A 343 -5.00 -8.00 -28.98
C LEU A 343 -5.46 -9.22 -28.14
N ARG A 344 -5.59 -9.06 -26.83
CA ARG A 344 -6.12 -10.14 -25.98
C ARG A 344 -7.61 -10.36 -26.26
N PRO A 345 -8.05 -11.63 -26.44
CA PRO A 345 -9.45 -11.93 -26.77
C PRO A 345 -10.47 -11.42 -25.76
N GLU A 346 -10.12 -11.33 -24.50
CA GLU A 346 -10.99 -10.86 -23.41
C GLU A 346 -11.23 -9.33 -23.43
N ASN A 347 -10.60 -8.61 -24.33
CA ASN A 347 -10.75 -7.17 -24.49
C ASN A 347 -11.54 -6.75 -25.74
N ASP A 348 -12.14 -7.72 -26.46
CA ASP A 348 -13.02 -7.49 -27.61
C ASP A 348 -14.47 -7.14 -27.18
#